data_80332063d51c3421a303055237343a07
#
_entry.id   80332063d51c3421a303055237343a07
#
_cell.length_a   1.000
_cell.length_b   1.000
_cell.length_c   1.000
_cell.angle_alpha   90.00
_cell.angle_beta   90.00
_cell.angle_gamma   90.00
#
_symmetry.space_group_name_H-M   'P 1'
#
loop_
_entity.id
_entity.type
_entity.pdbx_description
1 polymer ?
#
loop_
_entity_poly.entity_id
_entity_poly.type
_entity_poly.pdbx_seq_one_letter_code
_entity_poly.pdbx_strand_id
1 'polypeptide(L)'
;MKILVIGGGGREHAIVKKLSESKRNPEIYVAPGNAGTEDIATNVAISVMDFNALTDFAKKEKIDLTIVGMDDPLVKGIVDCFEAEGLRVFGPRKNAAILEGSKAFAKDLMKKYDIPTAGYENFSDPKEALKYLENVKYPVVLKADGLALGKGVLICKDKSEAISGIEELMTKKSFGDAGNTIVIEEFLEGREVSVLSFVDGKHYALMTSAQDHKRAKDGDEGLNTGGMGTFSPSPFYTEEIDKYCKEHIYQKTVDAMRAEGREFIGIIFYGLMLTDNGVKVLEYNARFGDPETQVVLPRMENDIIDVFEACIDKTLDKIELKFENNAAVCVVLASEGYPLEYEKGKKITGFEKFNGRDDLYCFHAGTKRDGDDIVTNGGRVLGITAKAATLKDARKKAYEATKLVDFENKYMRNDIGISILDND
;
A
#
# COMPACT_ATOMS: atom_id res chain seq x y z
N MET A 1 -18.99 12.19 16.16
CA MET A 1 -17.77 12.49 15.37
C MET A 1 -18.02 12.12 13.94
N LYS A 2 -17.69 13.01 12.99
CA LYS A 2 -17.81 12.75 11.56
C LYS A 2 -16.43 12.57 10.94
N ILE A 3 -16.24 11.50 10.16
CA ILE A 3 -14.95 11.17 9.55
C ILE A 3 -15.13 11.06 8.03
N LEU A 4 -14.23 11.65 7.26
CA LEU A 4 -14.14 11.51 5.81
C LEU A 4 -12.92 10.63 5.45
N VAL A 5 -13.14 9.55 4.70
CA VAL A 5 -12.06 8.74 4.12
C VAL A 5 -11.98 9.03 2.63
N ILE A 6 -10.79 9.40 2.15
CA ILE A 6 -10.55 9.69 0.73
C ILE A 6 -9.91 8.50 0.05
N GLY A 7 -10.61 7.95 -0.93
CA GLY A 7 -10.24 6.78 -1.70
C GLY A 7 -11.41 5.82 -1.91
N GLY A 8 -11.20 4.72 -2.60
CA GLY A 8 -12.28 3.78 -2.94
C GLY A 8 -11.78 2.36 -3.22
N GLY A 9 -10.55 2.03 -2.81
CA GLY A 9 -9.97 0.70 -2.98
C GLY A 9 -10.21 -0.24 -1.81
N GLY A 10 -9.61 -1.41 -1.87
CA GLY A 10 -9.68 -2.42 -0.80
C GLY A 10 -9.07 -1.95 0.52
N ARG A 11 -7.99 -1.19 0.42
CA ARG A 11 -7.34 -0.51 1.54
C ARG A 11 -8.30 0.44 2.25
N GLU A 12 -8.98 1.31 1.52
CA GLU A 12 -9.93 2.27 2.09
C GLU A 12 -11.12 1.54 2.70
N HIS A 13 -11.62 0.47 2.08
CA HIS A 13 -12.68 -0.34 2.69
C HIS A 13 -12.22 -0.97 4.01
N ALA A 14 -10.98 -1.47 4.10
CA ALA A 14 -10.44 -2.01 5.35
C ALA A 14 -10.28 -0.92 6.44
N ILE A 15 -9.88 0.30 6.07
CA ILE A 15 -9.84 1.46 6.98
C ILE A 15 -11.24 1.79 7.48
N VAL A 16 -12.24 1.90 6.58
CA VAL A 16 -13.63 2.20 6.91
C VAL A 16 -14.21 1.12 7.83
N LYS A 17 -13.93 -0.16 7.54
CA LYS A 17 -14.33 -1.27 8.40
C LYS A 17 -13.74 -1.14 9.81
N LYS A 18 -12.44 -0.81 9.91
CA LYS A 18 -11.79 -0.61 11.23
C LYS A 18 -12.35 0.61 11.98
N LEU A 19 -12.65 1.70 11.29
CA LEU A 19 -13.33 2.86 11.87
C LEU A 19 -14.72 2.52 12.39
N SER A 20 -15.49 1.67 11.69
CA SER A 20 -16.82 1.26 12.11
C SER A 20 -16.83 0.40 13.38
N GLU A 21 -15.70 -0.16 13.78
CA GLU A 21 -15.51 -0.94 15.02
C GLU A 21 -15.23 -0.05 16.24
N SER A 22 -15.02 1.26 16.03
CA SER A 22 -14.74 2.19 17.12
C SER A 22 -15.92 2.33 18.07
N LYS A 23 -15.64 2.31 19.38
CA LYS A 23 -16.63 2.59 20.43
C LYS A 23 -17.17 4.03 20.40
N ARG A 24 -16.49 4.92 19.64
CA ARG A 24 -16.91 6.31 19.45
C ARG A 24 -18.06 6.46 18.44
N ASN A 25 -18.45 5.36 17.75
CA ASN A 25 -19.54 5.30 16.76
C ASN A 25 -19.49 6.48 15.76
N PRO A 26 -18.41 6.62 14.97
CA PRO A 26 -18.29 7.72 14.02
C PRO A 26 -19.33 7.62 12.91
N GLU A 27 -19.84 8.75 12.45
CA GLU A 27 -20.52 8.87 11.16
C GLU A 27 -19.43 8.95 10.08
N ILE A 28 -19.39 7.97 9.16
CA ILE A 28 -18.29 7.83 8.19
C ILE A 28 -18.79 8.19 6.79
N TYR A 29 -18.04 9.05 6.11
CA TYR A 29 -18.18 9.39 4.70
C TYR A 29 -16.98 8.86 3.94
N VAL A 30 -17.17 8.46 2.68
CA VAL A 30 -16.08 7.97 1.81
C VAL A 30 -16.18 8.62 0.44
N ALA A 31 -15.09 9.18 -0.05
CA ALA A 31 -15.05 9.85 -1.35
C ALA A 31 -13.98 9.23 -2.27
N PRO A 32 -14.34 8.60 -3.40
CA PRO A 32 -15.70 8.30 -3.83
C PRO A 32 -16.30 7.04 -3.19
N GLY A 33 -15.49 6.19 -2.52
CA GLY A 33 -15.89 4.90 -1.99
C GLY A 33 -16.04 3.81 -3.08
N ASN A 34 -16.63 2.70 -2.69
CA ASN A 34 -16.98 1.58 -3.56
C ASN A 34 -18.27 0.91 -3.06
N ALA A 35 -18.74 -0.15 -3.74
CA ALA A 35 -19.99 -0.81 -3.37
C ALA A 35 -19.99 -1.42 -1.95
N GLY A 36 -18.83 -1.84 -1.43
CA GLY A 36 -18.74 -2.41 -0.08
C GLY A 36 -18.71 -1.36 1.03
N THR A 37 -18.23 -0.14 0.75
CA THR A 37 -18.24 0.94 1.74
C THR A 37 -19.65 1.50 1.96
N GLU A 38 -20.57 1.34 1.01
CA GLU A 38 -21.97 1.76 1.14
C GLU A 38 -22.72 1.04 2.27
N ASP A 39 -22.30 -0.17 2.65
CA ASP A 39 -22.94 -0.96 3.70
C ASP A 39 -22.63 -0.43 5.12
N ILE A 40 -21.52 0.31 5.28
CA ILE A 40 -21.00 0.73 6.58
C ILE A 40 -20.68 2.23 6.66
N ALA A 41 -20.83 2.97 5.56
CA ALA A 41 -20.53 4.40 5.46
C ALA A 41 -21.42 5.05 4.39
N THR A 42 -21.34 6.37 4.27
CA THR A 42 -21.99 7.13 3.20
C THR A 42 -20.97 7.46 2.11
N ASN A 43 -21.15 6.89 0.92
CA ASN A 43 -20.32 7.25 -0.22
C ASN A 43 -20.69 8.63 -0.77
N VAL A 44 -19.69 9.42 -1.14
CA VAL A 44 -19.84 10.77 -1.68
C VAL A 44 -19.19 10.83 -3.05
N ALA A 45 -19.97 11.15 -4.08
CA ALA A 45 -19.52 11.14 -5.47
C ALA A 45 -18.59 12.34 -5.79
N ILE A 46 -17.46 12.44 -5.09
CA ILE A 46 -16.41 13.44 -5.30
C ILE A 46 -15.12 12.72 -5.68
N SER A 47 -14.47 13.18 -6.75
CA SER A 47 -13.17 12.65 -7.18
C SER A 47 -12.11 12.92 -6.11
N VAL A 48 -11.21 11.95 -5.88
CA VAL A 48 -10.07 12.10 -4.96
C VAL A 48 -9.12 13.24 -5.34
N MET A 49 -9.16 13.71 -6.59
CA MET A 49 -8.34 14.80 -7.10
C MET A 49 -9.05 16.16 -7.12
N ASP A 50 -10.33 16.21 -6.75
CA ASP A 50 -11.08 17.48 -6.63
C ASP A 50 -10.97 18.01 -5.19
N PHE A 51 -9.81 18.59 -4.87
CA PHE A 51 -9.50 19.05 -3.52
C PHE A 51 -10.46 20.16 -3.04
N ASN A 52 -10.92 21.02 -3.95
CA ASN A 52 -11.87 22.09 -3.61
C ASN A 52 -13.22 21.49 -3.20
N ALA A 53 -13.77 20.58 -4.00
CA ALA A 53 -15.03 19.93 -3.66
C ALA A 53 -14.94 19.11 -2.37
N LEU A 54 -13.79 18.46 -2.12
CA LEU A 54 -13.55 17.69 -0.89
C LEU A 54 -13.48 18.59 0.36
N THR A 55 -12.77 19.73 0.29
CA THR A 55 -12.69 20.69 1.40
C THR A 55 -14.03 21.38 1.65
N ASP A 56 -14.76 21.76 0.60
CA ASP A 56 -16.10 22.33 0.71
C ASP A 56 -17.09 21.35 1.34
N PHE A 57 -17.04 20.08 0.93
CA PHE A 57 -17.83 19.03 1.55
C PHE A 57 -17.48 18.87 3.03
N ALA A 58 -16.19 18.82 3.37
CA ALA A 58 -15.74 18.67 4.75
C ALA A 58 -16.21 19.81 5.65
N LYS A 59 -16.19 21.05 5.16
CA LYS A 59 -16.72 22.23 5.87
C LYS A 59 -18.23 22.16 6.03
N LYS A 60 -18.96 21.87 4.93
CA LYS A 60 -20.42 21.81 4.91
C LYS A 60 -20.94 20.76 5.89
N GLU A 61 -20.38 19.57 5.87
CA GLU A 61 -20.77 18.45 6.72
C GLU A 61 -20.17 18.54 8.14
N LYS A 62 -19.25 19.48 8.39
CA LYS A 62 -18.51 19.63 9.64
C LYS A 62 -17.74 18.36 10.00
N ILE A 63 -16.92 17.91 9.05
CA ILE A 63 -16.05 16.73 9.25
C ILE A 63 -15.03 17.05 10.35
N ASP A 64 -14.94 16.17 11.34
CA ASP A 64 -14.01 16.31 12.46
C ASP A 64 -12.60 15.83 12.11
N LEU A 65 -12.51 14.80 11.24
CA LEU A 65 -11.24 14.19 10.83
C LEU A 65 -11.34 13.67 9.41
N THR A 66 -10.34 13.98 8.58
CA THR A 66 -10.19 13.41 7.24
C THR A 66 -9.00 12.46 7.18
N ILE A 67 -9.14 11.31 6.52
CA ILE A 67 -8.10 10.30 6.35
C ILE A 67 -7.85 10.13 4.86
N VAL A 68 -6.61 10.30 4.40
CA VAL A 68 -6.25 10.13 3.00
C VAL A 68 -5.61 8.76 2.80
N GLY A 69 -6.30 7.88 2.07
CA GLY A 69 -5.86 6.51 1.84
C GLY A 69 -4.95 6.32 0.62
N MET A 70 -4.94 7.25 -0.33
CA MET A 70 -4.32 7.11 -1.65
C MET A 70 -3.06 7.96 -1.81
N ASP A 71 -2.13 7.48 -2.64
CA ASP A 71 -0.86 8.11 -2.98
C ASP A 71 -1.00 9.39 -3.82
N ASP A 72 -1.74 9.34 -4.95
CA ASP A 72 -1.88 10.47 -5.88
C ASP A 72 -2.31 11.78 -5.20
N PRO A 73 -3.42 11.84 -4.42
CA PRO A 73 -3.81 13.07 -3.76
C PRO A 73 -2.79 13.54 -2.71
N LEU A 74 -2.10 12.63 -2.01
CA LEU A 74 -1.05 12.98 -1.05
C LEU A 74 0.12 13.70 -1.74
N VAL A 75 0.64 13.10 -2.81
CA VAL A 75 1.75 13.68 -3.59
C VAL A 75 1.35 14.99 -4.27
N LYS A 76 0.07 15.17 -4.59
CA LYS A 76 -0.45 16.43 -5.18
C LYS A 76 -0.81 17.49 -4.14
N GLY A 77 -0.78 17.18 -2.83
CA GLY A 77 -0.87 18.16 -1.74
C GLY A 77 -2.27 18.36 -1.16
N ILE A 78 -3.10 17.33 -1.17
CA ILE A 78 -4.44 17.41 -0.56
C ILE A 78 -4.38 17.78 0.92
N VAL A 79 -3.38 17.27 1.67
CA VAL A 79 -3.21 17.59 3.09
C VAL A 79 -2.96 19.07 3.29
N ASP A 80 -2.10 19.68 2.47
CA ASP A 80 -1.80 21.11 2.50
C ASP A 80 -3.08 21.94 2.25
N CYS A 81 -3.95 21.49 1.33
CA CYS A 81 -5.23 22.14 1.05
C CYS A 81 -6.19 22.08 2.26
N PHE A 82 -6.31 20.90 2.91
CA PHE A 82 -7.18 20.76 4.08
C PHE A 82 -6.68 21.58 5.27
N GLU A 83 -5.37 21.56 5.53
CA GLU A 83 -4.76 22.36 6.61
C GLU A 83 -4.91 23.86 6.38
N ALA A 84 -4.77 24.34 5.13
CA ALA A 84 -4.97 25.74 4.79
C ALA A 84 -6.40 26.25 5.09
N GLU A 85 -7.38 25.34 5.08
CA GLU A 85 -8.77 25.59 5.42
C GLU A 85 -9.10 25.31 6.91
N GLY A 86 -8.07 25.00 7.72
CA GLY A 86 -8.23 24.70 9.15
C GLY A 86 -8.90 23.34 9.42
N LEU A 87 -8.92 22.43 8.45
CA LEU A 87 -9.53 21.11 8.58
C LEU A 87 -8.50 20.08 9.08
N ARG A 88 -8.90 19.25 10.01
CA ARG A 88 -8.07 18.17 10.57
C ARG A 88 -7.94 17.04 9.55
N VAL A 89 -6.71 16.67 9.21
CA VAL A 89 -6.44 15.65 8.20
C VAL A 89 -5.26 14.77 8.61
N PHE A 90 -5.37 13.46 8.38
CA PHE A 90 -4.31 12.47 8.56
C PHE A 90 -3.73 12.09 7.21
N GLY A 91 -2.44 12.30 7.06
CA GLY A 91 -1.63 12.03 5.89
C GLY A 91 -0.45 12.98 5.82
N PRO A 92 0.62 12.64 5.06
CA PRO A 92 1.76 13.52 4.89
C PRO A 92 1.43 14.71 3.99
N ARG A 93 1.98 15.89 4.31
CA ARG A 93 1.98 17.05 3.42
C ARG A 93 2.72 16.73 2.13
N LYS A 94 2.46 17.51 1.08
CA LYS A 94 3.08 17.34 -0.24
C LYS A 94 4.61 17.20 -0.16
N ASN A 95 5.26 18.06 0.64
CA ASN A 95 6.71 18.04 0.77
C ASN A 95 7.24 16.77 1.44
N ALA A 96 6.46 16.09 2.29
CA ALA A 96 6.82 14.83 2.92
C ALA A 96 6.38 13.62 2.09
N ALA A 97 5.26 13.70 1.37
CA ALA A 97 4.78 12.65 0.46
C ALA A 97 5.75 12.37 -0.71
N ILE A 98 6.74 13.25 -0.94
CA ILE A 98 7.84 13.02 -1.89
C ILE A 98 8.63 11.74 -1.58
N LEU A 99 8.59 11.25 -0.34
CA LEU A 99 9.21 9.98 0.06
C LEU A 99 8.70 8.79 -0.81
N GLU A 100 7.43 8.82 -1.25
CA GLU A 100 6.87 7.91 -2.25
C GLU A 100 6.88 8.55 -3.65
N GLY A 101 6.62 9.86 -3.72
CA GLY A 101 6.46 10.59 -4.96
C GLY A 101 7.72 10.70 -5.81
N SER A 102 8.92 10.48 -5.24
CA SER A 102 10.20 10.44 -5.95
C SER A 102 11.10 9.34 -5.40
N LYS A 103 11.36 8.35 -6.23
CA LYS A 103 12.28 7.25 -5.91
C LYS A 103 13.72 7.74 -5.83
N ALA A 104 14.09 8.70 -6.69
CA ALA A 104 15.39 9.34 -6.68
C ALA A 104 15.62 10.06 -5.35
N PHE A 105 14.67 10.88 -4.90
CA PHE A 105 14.72 11.52 -3.58
C PHE A 105 14.85 10.49 -2.44
N ALA A 106 14.03 9.45 -2.45
CA ALA A 106 14.06 8.42 -1.41
C ALA A 106 15.44 7.72 -1.34
N LYS A 107 16.03 7.42 -2.50
CA LYS A 107 17.37 6.83 -2.59
C LYS A 107 18.45 7.78 -2.08
N ASP A 108 18.41 9.05 -2.50
CA ASP A 108 19.38 10.06 -2.05
C ASP A 108 19.25 10.32 -0.55
N LEU A 109 18.05 10.31 0.00
CA LEU A 109 17.79 10.38 1.43
C LEU A 109 18.46 9.20 2.17
N MET A 110 18.21 7.96 1.69
CA MET A 110 18.77 6.76 2.30
C MET A 110 20.32 6.79 2.28
N LYS A 111 20.91 7.17 1.16
CA LYS A 111 22.37 7.31 1.02
C LYS A 111 22.94 8.37 1.97
N LYS A 112 22.29 9.54 2.04
CA LYS A 112 22.73 10.68 2.89
C LYS A 112 22.71 10.37 4.37
N TYR A 113 21.76 9.55 4.82
CA TYR A 113 21.53 9.25 6.23
C TYR A 113 21.94 7.83 6.63
N ASP A 114 22.72 7.15 5.81
CA ASP A 114 23.20 5.78 6.04
C ASP A 114 22.07 4.79 6.39
N ILE A 115 20.96 4.86 5.64
CA ILE A 115 19.85 3.89 5.69
C ILE A 115 20.15 2.80 4.67
N PRO A 116 20.18 1.51 5.06
CA PRO A 116 20.54 0.43 4.16
C PRO A 116 19.57 0.31 2.96
N THR A 117 20.10 0.38 1.76
CA THR A 117 19.35 0.20 0.51
C THR A 117 20.24 -0.40 -0.58
N ALA A 118 19.67 -0.74 -1.74
CA ALA A 118 20.41 -1.19 -2.92
C ALA A 118 21.36 -0.10 -3.42
N GLY A 119 22.52 -0.49 -3.96
CA GLY A 119 23.38 0.39 -4.72
C GLY A 119 22.62 0.95 -5.92
N TYR A 120 22.74 2.25 -6.19
CA TYR A 120 21.95 2.92 -7.21
C TYR A 120 22.68 4.14 -7.79
N GLU A 121 22.20 4.58 -8.96
CA GLU A 121 22.50 5.89 -9.55
C GLU A 121 21.25 6.46 -10.23
N ASN A 122 21.13 7.80 -10.23
CA ASN A 122 20.01 8.54 -10.80
C ASN A 122 20.42 9.14 -12.15
N PHE A 123 19.55 9.06 -13.17
CA PHE A 123 19.82 9.57 -14.52
C PHE A 123 18.63 10.35 -15.05
N SER A 124 18.92 11.57 -15.56
CA SER A 124 17.96 12.39 -16.31
C SER A 124 18.34 12.51 -17.80
N ASP A 125 19.53 12.03 -18.19
CA ASP A 125 19.97 11.91 -19.59
C ASP A 125 20.06 10.43 -19.98
N PRO A 126 19.28 9.97 -20.99
CA PRO A 126 19.34 8.59 -21.48
C PRO A 126 20.74 8.14 -21.92
N LYS A 127 21.57 9.06 -22.45
CA LYS A 127 22.93 8.73 -22.90
C LYS A 127 23.86 8.41 -21.73
N GLU A 128 23.72 9.13 -20.62
CA GLU A 128 24.49 8.85 -19.40
C GLU A 128 24.04 7.53 -18.78
N ALA A 129 22.74 7.27 -18.74
CA ALA A 129 22.18 5.99 -18.29
C ALA A 129 22.72 4.81 -19.13
N LEU A 130 22.72 4.94 -20.47
CA LEU A 130 23.26 3.91 -21.35
C LEU A 130 24.76 3.68 -21.12
N LYS A 131 25.54 4.74 -20.90
CA LYS A 131 26.98 4.64 -20.60
C LYS A 131 27.22 3.94 -19.26
N TYR A 132 26.38 4.19 -18.26
CA TYR A 132 26.48 3.52 -16.96
C TYR A 132 26.28 2.02 -17.06
N LEU A 133 25.36 1.55 -17.92
CA LEU A 133 25.08 0.13 -18.19
C LEU A 133 26.28 -0.66 -18.75
N GLU A 134 27.34 0.03 -19.23
CA GLU A 134 28.55 -0.65 -19.70
C GLU A 134 29.31 -1.36 -18.59
N ASN A 135 29.18 -0.87 -17.34
CA ASN A 135 30.02 -1.29 -16.22
C ASN A 135 29.23 -1.89 -15.03
N VAL A 136 27.95 -2.20 -15.22
CA VAL A 136 27.11 -2.79 -14.15
C VAL A 136 27.14 -4.31 -14.20
N LYS A 137 26.82 -4.93 -13.05
CA LYS A 137 26.51 -6.36 -12.99
C LYS A 137 25.02 -6.56 -13.22
N TYR A 138 24.66 -7.55 -14.04
CA TYR A 138 23.27 -7.92 -14.26
C TYR A 138 22.83 -9.08 -13.36
N PRO A 139 21.52 -9.18 -12.98
CA PRO A 139 20.45 -8.26 -13.39
C PRO A 139 20.55 -6.88 -12.74
N VAL A 140 19.92 -5.86 -13.36
CA VAL A 140 19.71 -4.53 -12.78
C VAL A 140 18.23 -4.19 -12.73
N VAL A 141 17.86 -3.23 -11.89
CA VAL A 141 16.48 -2.75 -11.78
C VAL A 141 16.39 -1.30 -12.23
N LEU A 142 15.56 -1.05 -13.23
CA LEU A 142 15.25 0.31 -13.70
C LEU A 142 13.93 0.75 -13.09
N LYS A 143 13.90 1.92 -12.46
CA LYS A 143 12.69 2.49 -11.85
C LYS A 143 12.45 3.90 -12.38
N ALA A 144 11.26 4.16 -12.93
CA ALA A 144 10.82 5.51 -13.24
C ALA A 144 10.64 6.33 -11.95
N ASP A 145 11.07 7.59 -11.95
CA ASP A 145 10.97 8.49 -10.80
C ASP A 145 9.58 9.14 -10.75
N GLY A 146 8.71 8.61 -9.93
CA GLY A 146 7.33 9.08 -9.75
C GLY A 146 6.35 7.95 -9.44
N LEU A 147 5.09 8.33 -9.30
CA LEU A 147 3.98 7.38 -9.17
C LEU A 147 3.71 6.74 -10.52
N ALA A 148 3.99 5.45 -10.65
CA ALA A 148 3.79 4.67 -11.87
C ALA A 148 2.94 3.42 -11.63
N LEU A 149 2.11 3.42 -10.57
CA LEU A 149 1.19 2.35 -10.20
C LEU A 149 1.86 0.96 -10.15
N GLY A 150 3.13 0.92 -9.69
CA GLY A 150 3.94 -0.30 -9.65
C GLY A 150 4.44 -0.80 -11.01
N LYS A 151 4.04 -0.16 -12.12
CA LYS A 151 4.40 -0.58 -13.50
C LYS A 151 5.73 0.02 -14.00
N GLY A 152 6.22 1.07 -13.35
CA GLY A 152 7.47 1.76 -13.71
C GLY A 152 8.74 1.08 -13.17
N VAL A 153 8.70 -0.22 -12.85
CA VAL A 153 9.83 -1.01 -12.33
C VAL A 153 10.10 -2.15 -13.29
N LEU A 154 11.30 -2.17 -13.88
CA LEU A 154 11.76 -3.18 -14.85
C LEU A 154 12.97 -3.90 -14.28
N ILE A 155 12.90 -5.22 -14.14
CA ILE A 155 14.04 -6.07 -13.82
C ILE A 155 14.65 -6.52 -15.14
N CYS A 156 15.87 -6.09 -15.42
CA CYS A 156 16.57 -6.34 -16.67
C CYS A 156 17.67 -7.38 -16.43
N LYS A 157 17.53 -8.54 -17.05
CA LYS A 157 18.43 -9.69 -16.86
C LYS A 157 19.77 -9.50 -17.56
N ASP A 158 19.79 -8.68 -18.61
CA ASP A 158 20.97 -8.39 -19.42
C ASP A 158 20.95 -6.96 -19.95
N LYS A 159 22.02 -6.59 -20.64
CA LYS A 159 22.22 -5.27 -21.23
C LYS A 159 21.15 -4.91 -22.28
N SER A 160 20.70 -5.89 -23.07
CA SER A 160 19.71 -5.65 -24.12
C SER A 160 18.36 -5.27 -23.53
N GLU A 161 17.91 -6.00 -22.49
CA GLU A 161 16.69 -5.66 -21.75
C GLU A 161 16.81 -4.29 -21.08
N ALA A 162 17.97 -3.94 -20.50
CA ALA A 162 18.18 -2.66 -19.85
C ALA A 162 18.17 -1.48 -20.85
N ILE A 163 18.76 -1.63 -22.03
CA ILE A 163 18.70 -0.63 -23.11
C ILE A 163 17.23 -0.41 -23.53
N SER A 164 16.50 -1.50 -23.78
CA SER A 164 15.07 -1.43 -24.11
C SER A 164 14.25 -0.76 -23.01
N GLY A 165 14.58 -1.05 -21.74
CA GLY A 165 13.96 -0.42 -20.57
C GLY A 165 14.20 1.10 -20.51
N ILE A 166 15.44 1.56 -20.76
CA ILE A 166 15.75 3.00 -20.82
C ILE A 166 14.96 3.66 -21.97
N GLU A 167 14.90 3.02 -23.14
CA GLU A 167 14.10 3.53 -24.26
C GLU A 167 12.63 3.67 -23.90
N GLU A 168 12.05 2.66 -23.25
CA GLU A 168 10.66 2.64 -22.81
C GLU A 168 10.37 3.74 -21.79
N LEU A 169 11.21 3.84 -20.75
CA LEU A 169 10.97 4.76 -19.63
C LEU A 169 11.27 6.21 -20.01
N MET A 170 12.46 6.48 -20.61
CA MET A 170 12.96 7.85 -20.78
C MET A 170 12.65 8.42 -22.16
N THR A 171 12.70 7.61 -23.23
CA THR A 171 12.57 8.10 -24.62
C THR A 171 11.11 8.09 -25.06
N LYS A 172 10.44 6.95 -24.92
CA LYS A 172 9.00 6.83 -25.25
C LYS A 172 8.10 7.44 -24.19
N LYS A 173 8.64 7.66 -22.97
CA LYS A 173 7.92 8.22 -21.82
C LYS A 173 6.58 7.52 -21.57
N SER A 174 6.57 6.18 -21.59
CA SER A 174 5.36 5.38 -21.42
C SER A 174 4.67 5.64 -20.07
N PHE A 175 5.37 6.27 -19.12
CA PHE A 175 4.85 6.70 -17.81
C PHE A 175 4.83 8.24 -17.64
N GLY A 176 4.75 8.98 -18.76
CA GLY A 176 4.70 10.44 -18.75
C GLY A 176 5.91 11.07 -18.07
N ASP A 177 5.68 12.08 -17.22
CA ASP A 177 6.75 12.83 -16.54
C ASP A 177 7.59 11.98 -15.57
N ALA A 178 7.07 10.85 -15.08
CA ALA A 178 7.84 9.91 -14.25
C ALA A 178 9.06 9.34 -14.97
N GLY A 179 9.07 9.32 -16.31
CA GLY A 179 10.20 8.92 -17.13
C GLY A 179 11.26 10.02 -17.35
N ASN A 180 11.09 11.23 -16.83
CA ASN A 180 12.09 12.30 -16.97
C ASN A 180 13.38 11.97 -16.19
N THR A 181 13.28 11.20 -15.12
CA THR A 181 14.40 10.67 -14.35
C THR A 181 14.17 9.19 -14.10
N ILE A 182 15.23 8.40 -14.13
CA ILE A 182 15.19 7.00 -13.73
C ILE A 182 16.22 6.73 -12.64
N VAL A 183 15.93 5.73 -11.82
CA VAL A 183 16.88 5.14 -10.88
C VAL A 183 17.31 3.79 -11.43
N ILE A 184 18.62 3.57 -11.55
CA ILE A 184 19.20 2.25 -11.89
C ILE A 184 19.78 1.67 -10.61
N GLU A 185 19.26 0.51 -10.19
CA GLU A 185 19.65 -0.16 -8.94
C GLU A 185 20.27 -1.52 -9.20
N GLU A 186 21.14 -1.96 -8.28
CA GLU A 186 21.51 -3.37 -8.20
C GLU A 186 20.28 -4.21 -7.90
N PHE A 187 20.21 -5.39 -8.49
CA PHE A 187 19.17 -6.35 -8.15
C PHE A 187 19.49 -7.01 -6.81
N LEU A 188 18.56 -6.94 -5.88
CA LEU A 188 18.69 -7.60 -4.58
C LEU A 188 18.03 -8.96 -4.62
N GLU A 189 18.77 -10.00 -4.22
CA GLU A 189 18.24 -11.33 -3.99
C GLU A 189 17.86 -11.48 -2.52
N GLY A 190 16.68 -12.05 -2.26
CA GLY A 190 16.19 -12.23 -0.91
C GLY A 190 14.68 -12.39 -0.85
N ARG A 191 14.14 -12.16 0.33
CA ARG A 191 12.71 -12.26 0.61
C ARG A 191 12.13 -10.88 0.92
N GLU A 192 11.08 -10.52 0.21
CA GLU A 192 10.38 -9.25 0.48
C GLU A 192 9.50 -9.38 1.73
N VAL A 193 9.51 -8.34 2.55
CA VAL A 193 8.62 -8.16 3.71
C VAL A 193 8.15 -6.73 3.76
N SER A 194 6.88 -6.54 4.10
CA SER A 194 6.27 -5.23 4.29
C SER A 194 6.10 -4.93 5.77
N VAL A 195 6.55 -3.75 6.21
CA VAL A 195 6.29 -3.22 7.54
C VAL A 195 5.70 -1.82 7.41
N LEU A 196 4.63 -1.56 8.11
CA LEU A 196 3.98 -0.25 8.14
C LEU A 196 4.18 0.39 9.51
N SER A 197 4.30 1.71 9.54
CA SER A 197 4.30 2.46 10.79
C SER A 197 3.39 3.67 10.72
N PHE A 198 2.73 3.97 11.84
CA PHE A 198 2.23 5.31 12.10
C PHE A 198 3.39 6.22 12.47
N VAL A 199 3.33 7.48 12.04
CA VAL A 199 4.37 8.48 12.29
C VAL A 199 3.74 9.82 12.64
N ASP A 200 4.27 10.50 13.67
CA ASP A 200 3.78 11.80 14.16
C ASP A 200 4.75 12.97 13.90
N GLY A 201 5.74 12.74 13.05
CA GLY A 201 6.81 13.72 12.75
C GLY A 201 8.09 13.49 13.55
N LYS A 202 8.02 12.80 14.67
CA LYS A 202 9.16 12.52 15.55
C LYS A 202 9.22 11.05 15.98
N HIS A 203 8.08 10.50 16.33
CA HIS A 203 7.96 9.12 16.81
C HIS A 203 7.31 8.27 15.73
N TYR A 204 7.53 6.96 15.82
CA TYR A 204 6.84 5.98 15.01
C TYR A 204 6.28 4.86 15.89
N ALA A 205 5.21 4.24 15.42
CA ALA A 205 4.64 3.04 16.03
C ALA A 205 4.45 1.97 14.95
N LEU A 206 5.14 0.85 15.09
CA LEU A 206 5.16 -0.23 14.09
C LEU A 206 3.88 -1.06 14.15
N MET A 207 3.34 -1.37 12.98
CA MET A 207 2.32 -2.39 12.82
C MET A 207 2.99 -3.77 12.67
N THR A 208 2.19 -4.83 12.79
CA THR A 208 2.64 -6.19 12.51
C THR A 208 3.12 -6.32 11.06
N SER A 209 4.16 -7.14 10.85
CA SER A 209 4.69 -7.37 9.50
C SER A 209 3.69 -8.07 8.58
N ALA A 210 3.84 -7.87 7.29
CA ALA A 210 3.07 -8.55 6.26
C ALA A 210 4.00 -9.00 5.12
N GLN A 211 3.51 -9.86 4.25
CA GLN A 211 4.21 -10.25 3.03
C GLN A 211 3.23 -10.32 1.88
N ASP A 212 3.47 -9.50 0.85
CA ASP A 212 2.67 -9.42 -0.37
C ASP A 212 3.21 -10.34 -1.47
N HIS A 213 2.37 -10.62 -2.46
CA HIS A 213 2.67 -11.36 -3.66
C HIS A 213 2.39 -10.48 -4.87
N LYS A 214 3.43 -9.85 -5.40
CA LYS A 214 3.31 -8.79 -6.42
C LYS A 214 3.08 -9.30 -7.84
N ARG A 215 3.48 -10.53 -8.16
CA ARG A 215 3.32 -11.08 -9.51
C ARG A 215 1.91 -11.55 -9.77
N ALA A 216 1.47 -11.39 -11.04
CA ALA A 216 0.10 -11.68 -11.44
C ALA A 216 -0.26 -13.17 -11.39
N LYS A 217 0.70 -14.07 -11.60
CA LYS A 217 0.49 -15.51 -11.77
C LYS A 217 1.13 -16.33 -10.65
N ASP A 218 0.65 -17.57 -10.49
CA ASP A 218 1.25 -18.56 -9.62
C ASP A 218 2.75 -18.75 -9.95
N GLY A 219 3.55 -19.14 -8.96
CA GLY A 219 4.99 -19.29 -9.08
C GLY A 219 5.78 -17.99 -9.22
N ASP A 220 5.21 -16.87 -8.81
CA ASP A 220 5.76 -15.52 -8.99
C ASP A 220 6.11 -15.20 -10.45
N GLU A 221 5.24 -15.60 -11.36
CA GLU A 221 5.34 -15.35 -12.78
C GLU A 221 4.43 -14.19 -13.24
N GLY A 222 4.67 -13.74 -14.48
CA GLY A 222 3.88 -12.69 -15.12
C GLY A 222 4.32 -11.28 -14.71
N LEU A 223 3.46 -10.31 -14.96
CA LEU A 223 3.72 -8.89 -14.71
C LEU A 223 3.58 -8.54 -13.23
N ASN A 224 4.26 -7.48 -12.81
CA ASN A 224 4.03 -6.87 -11.50
C ASN A 224 2.63 -6.27 -11.44
N THR A 225 2.02 -6.35 -10.26
CA THR A 225 0.69 -5.83 -9.95
C THR A 225 0.74 -4.96 -8.69
N GLY A 226 -0.40 -4.47 -8.24
CA GLY A 226 -0.54 -3.84 -6.93
C GLY A 226 -0.53 -4.84 -5.75
N GLY A 227 -0.40 -6.14 -6.01
CA GLY A 227 -0.49 -7.23 -5.04
C GLY A 227 -1.69 -8.15 -5.31
N MET A 228 -1.41 -9.47 -5.34
CA MET A 228 -2.41 -10.52 -5.59
C MET A 228 -2.85 -11.24 -4.34
N GLY A 229 -2.26 -10.88 -3.21
CA GLY A 229 -2.58 -11.42 -1.91
C GLY A 229 -1.44 -11.25 -0.92
N THR A 230 -1.76 -11.32 0.35
CA THR A 230 -0.83 -11.02 1.44
C THR A 230 -1.18 -11.82 2.68
N PHE A 231 -0.22 -11.96 3.56
CA PHE A 231 -0.44 -12.55 4.88
C PHE A 231 0.29 -11.77 5.98
N SER A 232 -0.17 -11.91 7.22
CA SER A 232 0.38 -11.28 8.41
C SER A 232 0.17 -12.17 9.64
N PRO A 233 1.19 -12.32 10.54
CA PRO A 233 2.53 -11.75 10.42
C PRO A 233 3.40 -12.52 9.42
N SER A 234 4.49 -11.91 8.93
CA SER A 234 5.49 -12.65 8.17
C SER A 234 6.38 -13.46 9.13
N PRO A 235 6.48 -14.80 9.01
CA PRO A 235 7.34 -15.61 9.87
C PRO A 235 8.83 -15.38 9.61
N PHE A 236 9.14 -14.70 8.51
CA PHE A 236 10.51 -14.38 8.12
C PHE A 236 11.01 -13.07 8.74
N TYR A 237 10.10 -12.27 9.31
CA TYR A 237 10.44 -11.04 10.02
C TYR A 237 10.63 -11.35 11.51
N THR A 238 11.86 -11.81 11.87
CA THR A 238 12.23 -12.22 13.20
C THR A 238 12.48 -11.04 14.15
N GLU A 239 12.54 -11.31 15.45
CA GLU A 239 12.88 -10.29 16.46
C GLU A 239 14.28 -9.67 16.22
N GLU A 240 15.24 -10.45 15.71
CA GLU A 240 16.58 -9.96 15.36
C GLU A 240 16.50 -8.96 14.19
N ILE A 241 15.72 -9.28 13.16
CA ILE A 241 15.47 -8.40 12.02
C ILE A 241 14.75 -7.13 12.48
N ASP A 242 13.73 -7.25 13.32
CA ASP A 242 13.00 -6.11 13.88
C ASP A 242 13.92 -5.18 14.67
N LYS A 243 14.78 -5.72 15.51
CA LYS A 243 15.79 -4.95 16.26
C LYS A 243 16.74 -4.21 15.31
N TYR A 244 17.26 -4.89 14.30
CA TYR A 244 18.13 -4.28 13.29
C TYR A 244 17.41 -3.13 12.56
N CYS A 245 16.17 -3.33 12.13
CA CYS A 245 15.39 -2.32 11.43
C CYS A 245 15.08 -1.10 12.32
N LYS A 246 14.79 -1.30 13.61
CA LYS A 246 14.62 -0.22 14.59
C LYS A 246 15.86 0.64 14.72
N GLU A 247 17.03 0.02 14.76
CA GLU A 247 18.31 0.70 14.93
C GLU A 247 18.77 1.41 13.65
N HIS A 248 18.57 0.80 12.48
CA HIS A 248 19.18 1.25 11.24
C HIS A 248 18.23 1.85 10.20
N ILE A 249 16.91 1.64 10.33
CA ILE A 249 15.95 2.02 9.29
C ILE A 249 14.87 2.96 9.83
N TYR A 250 14.03 2.51 10.77
CA TYR A 250 12.77 3.21 11.06
C TYR A 250 12.97 4.60 11.66
N GLN A 251 13.66 4.70 12.80
CA GLN A 251 13.92 6.01 13.42
C GLN A 251 14.78 6.88 12.54
N LYS A 252 15.80 6.32 11.87
CA LYS A 252 16.64 7.07 10.93
C LYS A 252 15.82 7.68 9.79
N THR A 253 14.83 6.97 9.24
CA THR A 253 13.96 7.51 8.20
C THR A 253 13.15 8.71 8.70
N VAL A 254 12.54 8.60 9.88
CA VAL A 254 11.76 9.70 10.47
C VAL A 254 12.65 10.91 10.76
N ASP A 255 13.83 10.68 11.34
CA ASP A 255 14.78 11.74 11.66
C ASP A 255 15.36 12.39 10.39
N ALA A 256 15.65 11.60 9.36
CA ALA A 256 16.11 12.10 8.06
C ALA A 256 15.08 13.02 7.42
N MET A 257 13.81 12.61 7.36
CA MET A 257 12.73 13.43 6.82
C MET A 257 12.59 14.75 7.59
N ARG A 258 12.69 14.70 8.91
CA ARG A 258 12.64 15.92 9.75
C ARG A 258 13.86 16.81 9.52
N ALA A 259 15.06 16.24 9.37
CA ALA A 259 16.28 16.99 9.11
C ALA A 259 16.26 17.69 7.74
N GLU A 260 15.54 17.13 6.75
CA GLU A 260 15.29 17.75 5.45
C GLU A 260 14.16 18.81 5.48
N GLY A 261 13.60 19.14 6.65
CA GLY A 261 12.47 20.07 6.78
C GLY A 261 11.17 19.50 6.23
N ARG A 262 11.04 18.18 6.14
CA ARG A 262 9.91 17.45 5.56
C ARG A 262 9.26 16.57 6.62
N GLU A 263 8.83 17.19 7.72
CA GLU A 263 8.17 16.49 8.82
C GLU A 263 7.06 15.59 8.29
N PHE A 264 7.12 14.29 8.62
CA PHE A 264 6.20 13.29 8.09
C PHE A 264 5.17 12.90 9.14
N ILE A 265 3.90 13.21 8.90
CA ILE A 265 2.76 12.75 9.71
C ILE A 265 1.90 11.86 8.83
N GLY A 266 1.69 10.60 9.22
CA GLY A 266 0.95 9.66 8.38
C GLY A 266 1.46 8.23 8.52
N ILE A 267 1.33 7.46 7.44
CA ILE A 267 1.85 6.10 7.34
C ILE A 267 3.10 6.08 6.49
N ILE A 268 4.18 5.53 7.03
CA ILE A 268 5.32 5.08 6.22
C ILE A 268 5.20 3.56 6.06
N PHE A 269 5.14 3.13 4.82
CA PHE A 269 5.28 1.74 4.42
C PHE A 269 6.73 1.50 4.01
N TYR A 270 7.35 0.52 4.61
CA TYR A 270 8.71 0.07 4.31
C TYR A 270 8.62 -1.24 3.54
N GLY A 271 8.98 -1.23 2.25
CA GLY A 271 9.29 -2.43 1.48
C GLY A 271 10.71 -2.86 1.80
N LEU A 272 10.86 -3.98 2.48
CA LEU A 272 12.15 -4.50 2.92
C LEU A 272 12.55 -5.72 2.12
N MET A 273 13.84 -5.84 1.80
CA MET A 273 14.44 -7.07 1.28
C MET A 273 15.34 -7.68 2.35
N LEU A 274 15.00 -8.89 2.75
CA LEU A 274 15.82 -9.71 3.66
C LEU A 274 16.85 -10.46 2.80
N THR A 275 18.09 -9.97 2.78
CA THR A 275 19.19 -10.56 2.00
C THR A 275 20.18 -11.28 2.90
N ASP A 276 21.05 -12.11 2.33
CA ASP A 276 22.14 -12.75 3.07
C ASP A 276 23.13 -11.76 3.69
N ASN A 277 23.17 -10.51 3.18
CA ASN A 277 24.02 -9.43 3.65
C ASN A 277 23.27 -8.41 4.54
N GLY A 278 22.13 -8.81 5.12
CA GLY A 278 21.32 -7.97 5.99
C GLY A 278 20.07 -7.42 5.30
N VAL A 279 19.35 -6.57 6.03
CA VAL A 279 18.09 -5.98 5.56
C VAL A 279 18.38 -4.72 4.77
N LYS A 280 17.72 -4.57 3.61
CA LYS A 280 17.78 -3.36 2.79
C LYS A 280 16.39 -2.84 2.47
N VAL A 281 16.22 -1.52 2.46
CA VAL A 281 14.99 -0.88 2.02
C VAL A 281 14.93 -0.90 0.50
N LEU A 282 13.86 -1.49 -0.05
CA LEU A 282 13.56 -1.50 -1.48
C LEU A 282 12.89 -0.20 -1.92
N GLU A 283 11.89 0.20 -1.15
CA GLU A 283 11.06 1.37 -1.42
C GLU A 283 10.31 1.84 -0.18
N TYR A 284 9.84 3.08 -0.22
CA TYR A 284 8.86 3.63 0.71
C TYR A 284 7.55 3.90 -0.01
N ASN A 285 6.43 3.74 0.73
CA ASN A 285 5.18 4.38 0.34
C ASN A 285 4.69 5.27 1.49
N ALA A 286 4.01 6.35 1.13
CA ALA A 286 3.57 7.40 2.07
C ALA A 286 2.11 7.22 2.54
N ARG A 287 1.64 5.98 2.55
CA ARG A 287 0.26 5.59 2.82
C ARG A 287 0.18 4.11 3.22
N PHE A 288 -0.99 3.70 3.65
CA PHE A 288 -1.28 2.28 3.88
C PHE A 288 -1.03 1.42 2.61
N GLY A 289 -0.59 0.18 2.80
CA GLY A 289 -0.43 -0.80 1.72
C GLY A 289 -1.77 -1.35 1.22
N ASP A 290 -1.78 -1.86 0.02
CA ASP A 290 -2.91 -2.57 -0.57
C ASP A 290 -2.40 -3.77 -1.39
N PRO A 291 -2.48 -5.03 -0.89
CA PRO A 291 -3.48 -5.50 0.08
C PRO A 291 -3.02 -5.65 1.55
N GLU A 292 -1.89 -5.14 2.00
CA GLU A 292 -1.39 -5.36 3.37
C GLU A 292 -2.35 -4.86 4.45
N THR A 293 -3.03 -3.75 4.21
CA THR A 293 -4.03 -3.19 5.14
C THR A 293 -5.13 -4.19 5.46
N GLN A 294 -5.53 -5.01 4.49
CA GLN A 294 -6.58 -6.01 4.61
C GLN A 294 -6.21 -7.19 5.53
N VAL A 295 -4.95 -7.34 5.91
CA VAL A 295 -4.51 -8.36 6.89
C VAL A 295 -3.99 -7.76 8.19
N VAL A 296 -3.52 -6.51 8.16
CA VAL A 296 -2.96 -5.84 9.34
C VAL A 296 -4.06 -5.24 10.22
N LEU A 297 -4.96 -4.43 9.64
CA LEU A 297 -6.02 -3.76 10.41
C LEU A 297 -7.03 -4.71 11.06
N PRO A 298 -7.47 -5.83 10.45
CA PRO A 298 -8.35 -6.79 11.12
C PRO A 298 -7.75 -7.42 12.37
N ARG A 299 -6.43 -7.38 12.55
CA ARG A 299 -5.72 -7.90 13.72
C ARG A 299 -5.42 -6.83 14.77
N MET A 300 -5.59 -5.55 14.44
CA MET A 300 -5.31 -4.43 15.34
C MET A 300 -6.36 -4.32 16.45
N GLU A 301 -5.94 -4.28 17.72
CA GLU A 301 -6.85 -4.17 18.86
C GLU A 301 -7.17 -2.70 19.23
N ASN A 302 -6.25 -1.77 18.93
CA ASN A 302 -6.45 -0.37 19.24
C ASN A 302 -7.64 0.22 18.47
N ASP A 303 -8.31 1.20 19.09
CA ASP A 303 -9.18 2.10 18.34
C ASP A 303 -8.33 2.95 17.38
N ILE A 304 -8.54 2.77 16.10
CA ILE A 304 -7.70 3.41 15.06
C ILE A 304 -7.85 4.94 15.07
N ILE A 305 -9.00 5.46 15.55
CA ILE A 305 -9.24 6.92 15.66
C ILE A 305 -8.25 7.52 16.66
N ASP A 306 -8.05 6.88 17.81
CA ASP A 306 -7.12 7.36 18.82
C ASP A 306 -5.69 7.42 18.29
N VAL A 307 -5.30 6.47 17.42
CA VAL A 307 -3.97 6.44 16.82
C VAL A 307 -3.82 7.55 15.77
N PHE A 308 -4.85 7.78 14.93
CA PHE A 308 -4.81 8.88 13.95
C PHE A 308 -4.73 10.24 14.65
N GLU A 309 -5.52 10.45 15.70
CA GLU A 309 -5.48 11.68 16.50
C GLU A 309 -4.11 11.85 17.17
N ALA A 310 -3.54 10.78 17.74
CA ALA A 310 -2.22 10.83 18.36
C ALA A 310 -1.10 11.20 17.37
N CYS A 311 -1.20 10.77 16.11
CA CYS A 311 -0.27 11.19 15.07
C CYS A 311 -0.38 12.70 14.79
N ILE A 312 -1.61 13.20 14.59
CA ILE A 312 -1.86 14.62 14.28
C ILE A 312 -1.46 15.50 15.48
N ASP A 313 -1.76 15.07 16.70
CA ASP A 313 -1.49 15.81 17.94
C ASP A 313 -0.07 15.60 18.47
N LYS A 314 0.76 14.83 17.73
CA LYS A 314 2.18 14.56 18.07
C LYS A 314 2.35 13.94 19.46
N THR A 315 1.49 12.98 19.77
CA THR A 315 1.47 12.23 21.04
C THR A 315 1.55 10.72 20.84
N LEU A 316 2.07 10.28 19.71
CA LEU A 316 2.16 8.88 19.34
C LEU A 316 3.05 8.06 20.30
N ASP A 317 3.99 8.70 20.96
CA ASP A 317 4.81 8.12 22.03
C ASP A 317 4.04 7.61 23.23
N LYS A 318 2.74 8.03 23.37
CA LYS A 318 1.84 7.56 24.44
C LYS A 318 0.99 6.38 24.01
N ILE A 319 1.06 5.97 22.76
CA ILE A 319 0.28 4.87 22.20
C ILE A 319 1.15 3.62 22.07
N GLU A 320 0.71 2.54 22.67
CA GLU A 320 1.23 1.20 22.42
C GLU A 320 0.29 0.48 21.45
N LEU A 321 0.79 0.14 20.26
CA LEU A 321 -0.01 -0.65 19.31
C LEU A 321 -0.08 -2.11 19.75
N LYS A 322 -1.30 -2.66 19.71
CA LYS A 322 -1.60 -4.04 20.09
C LYS A 322 -2.29 -4.76 18.93
N PHE A 323 -1.89 -5.99 18.74
CA PHE A 323 -2.43 -6.88 17.71
C PHE A 323 -2.83 -8.21 18.32
N GLU A 324 -3.93 -8.77 17.81
CA GLU A 324 -4.37 -10.12 18.17
C GLU A 324 -3.25 -11.14 17.92
N ASN A 325 -3.10 -12.09 18.83
CA ASN A 325 -2.15 -13.20 18.67
C ASN A 325 -2.75 -14.28 17.75
N ASN A 326 -2.97 -13.91 16.50
CA ASN A 326 -3.50 -14.76 15.45
C ASN A 326 -2.80 -14.42 14.12
N ALA A 327 -3.25 -15.01 13.04
CA ALA A 327 -2.77 -14.74 11.71
C ALA A 327 -3.91 -14.36 10.76
N ALA A 328 -3.58 -13.64 9.69
CA ALA A 328 -4.52 -13.29 8.64
C ALA A 328 -3.91 -13.54 7.25
N VAL A 329 -4.73 -14.00 6.33
CA VAL A 329 -4.37 -14.18 4.90
C VAL A 329 -5.45 -13.55 4.05
N CYS A 330 -5.04 -12.72 3.09
CA CYS A 330 -5.91 -12.11 2.08
C CYS A 330 -5.58 -12.67 0.70
N VAL A 331 -6.57 -13.17 0.00
CA VAL A 331 -6.47 -13.59 -1.40
C VAL A 331 -7.23 -12.59 -2.25
N VAL A 332 -6.56 -11.99 -3.23
CA VAL A 332 -7.19 -11.02 -4.13
C VAL A 332 -7.89 -11.76 -5.27
N LEU A 333 -9.17 -11.45 -5.48
CA LEU A 333 -9.94 -11.85 -6.64
C LEU A 333 -9.89 -10.72 -7.66
N ALA A 334 -9.37 -11.00 -8.84
CA ALA A 334 -9.14 -10.04 -9.91
C ALA A 334 -10.01 -10.38 -11.14
N SER A 335 -10.24 -9.40 -12.00
CA SER A 335 -10.75 -9.61 -13.33
C SER A 335 -9.69 -10.27 -14.20
N GLU A 336 -10.04 -11.31 -14.97
CA GLU A 336 -9.11 -11.95 -15.90
C GLU A 336 -8.52 -10.92 -16.88
N GLY A 337 -7.23 -11.03 -17.14
CA GLY A 337 -6.47 -10.06 -17.95
C GLY A 337 -5.70 -9.03 -17.12
N TYR A 338 -6.06 -8.79 -15.85
CA TYR A 338 -5.31 -7.90 -14.96
C TYR A 338 -3.83 -8.36 -14.82
N PRO A 339 -2.82 -7.47 -14.87
CA PRO A 339 -2.85 -6.00 -14.82
C PRO A 339 -2.92 -5.30 -16.18
N LEU A 340 -3.20 -6.02 -17.27
CA LEU A 340 -3.39 -5.46 -18.61
C LEU A 340 -4.88 -5.09 -18.82
N GLU A 341 -5.41 -5.41 -19.99
CA GLU A 341 -6.80 -5.16 -20.33
C GLU A 341 -7.72 -6.20 -19.67
N TYR A 342 -8.82 -5.75 -19.12
CA TYR A 342 -9.83 -6.59 -18.49
C TYR A 342 -11.25 -5.99 -18.67
N GLU A 343 -12.24 -6.86 -18.67
CA GLU A 343 -13.65 -6.47 -18.74
C GLU A 343 -14.17 -6.03 -17.37
N LYS A 344 -15.14 -5.10 -17.40
CA LYS A 344 -15.88 -4.59 -16.23
C LYS A 344 -17.36 -4.90 -16.36
N GLY A 345 -18.13 -4.62 -15.30
CA GLY A 345 -19.60 -4.76 -15.31
C GLY A 345 -20.10 -6.18 -15.09
N LYS A 346 -19.23 -7.11 -14.65
CA LYS A 346 -19.64 -8.48 -14.33
C LYS A 346 -20.31 -8.51 -12.96
N LYS A 347 -21.52 -9.08 -12.89
CA LYS A 347 -22.27 -9.22 -11.62
C LYS A 347 -21.53 -10.08 -10.62
N ILE A 348 -21.44 -9.60 -9.39
CA ILE A 348 -20.82 -10.29 -8.26
C ILE A 348 -21.92 -10.80 -7.34
N THR A 349 -21.77 -12.02 -6.82
CA THR A 349 -22.73 -12.67 -5.91
C THR A 349 -22.02 -13.29 -4.72
N GLY A 350 -22.74 -13.50 -3.61
CA GLY A 350 -22.31 -14.33 -2.49
C GLY A 350 -21.68 -13.59 -1.32
N PHE A 351 -21.60 -12.24 -1.33
CA PHE A 351 -20.99 -11.50 -0.22
C PHE A 351 -21.85 -11.51 1.05
N GLU A 352 -23.13 -11.78 0.94
CA GLU A 352 -24.02 -11.95 2.10
C GLU A 352 -23.56 -13.06 3.06
N LYS A 353 -22.74 -14.01 2.55
CA LYS A 353 -22.18 -15.12 3.36
C LYS A 353 -21.05 -14.68 4.31
N PHE A 354 -20.59 -13.44 4.21
CA PHE A 354 -19.62 -12.84 5.11
C PHE A 354 -20.27 -12.07 6.26
N ASN A 355 -21.57 -11.79 6.18
CA ASN A 355 -22.29 -11.03 7.18
C ASN A 355 -22.27 -11.73 8.56
N GLY A 356 -21.98 -10.97 9.62
CA GLY A 356 -21.92 -11.48 10.99
C GLY A 356 -20.70 -12.37 11.29
N ARG A 357 -19.68 -12.37 10.43
CA ARG A 357 -18.43 -13.10 10.61
C ARG A 357 -17.34 -12.16 11.12
N ASP A 358 -16.68 -12.53 12.23
CA ASP A 358 -15.56 -11.78 12.81
C ASP A 358 -14.19 -12.30 12.33
N ASP A 359 -14.23 -13.42 11.62
CA ASP A 359 -13.07 -14.19 11.18
C ASP A 359 -12.87 -14.19 9.66
N LEU A 360 -13.85 -13.65 8.91
CA LEU A 360 -13.86 -13.53 7.46
C LEU A 360 -14.27 -12.13 7.02
N TYR A 361 -13.56 -11.59 6.04
CA TYR A 361 -13.84 -10.28 5.46
C TYR A 361 -13.86 -10.39 3.95
N CYS A 362 -14.81 -9.67 3.32
CA CYS A 362 -14.84 -9.44 1.89
C CYS A 362 -14.60 -7.95 1.64
N PHE A 363 -13.34 -7.56 1.45
CA PHE A 363 -12.99 -6.17 1.17
C PHE A 363 -13.20 -5.87 -0.30
N HIS A 364 -14.11 -4.96 -0.60
CA HIS A 364 -14.36 -4.47 -1.95
C HIS A 364 -13.24 -3.51 -2.38
N ALA A 365 -12.73 -3.72 -3.59
CA ALA A 365 -11.79 -2.84 -4.28
C ALA A 365 -12.45 -2.27 -5.54
N GLY A 366 -12.18 -2.84 -6.70
CA GLY A 366 -12.78 -2.41 -7.96
C GLY A 366 -14.21 -2.88 -8.12
N THR A 367 -15.14 -2.36 -7.35
CA THR A 367 -16.57 -2.67 -7.40
C THR A 367 -17.41 -1.41 -7.48
N LYS A 368 -18.57 -1.48 -8.08
CA LYS A 368 -19.59 -0.42 -8.07
C LYS A 368 -21.00 -1.02 -8.04
N ARG A 369 -21.97 -0.21 -7.62
CA ARG A 369 -23.38 -0.54 -7.76
C ARG A 369 -23.86 -0.22 -9.18
N ASP A 370 -24.70 -1.09 -9.73
CA ASP A 370 -25.36 -0.93 -11.01
C ASP A 370 -26.81 -1.40 -10.84
N GLY A 371 -27.73 -0.46 -10.60
CA GLY A 371 -29.07 -0.75 -10.12
C GLY A 371 -29.01 -1.48 -8.77
N ASP A 372 -29.69 -2.64 -8.71
CA ASP A 372 -29.69 -3.49 -7.50
C ASP A 372 -28.47 -4.43 -7.40
N ASP A 373 -27.67 -4.51 -8.46
CA ASP A 373 -26.52 -5.41 -8.54
C ASP A 373 -25.22 -4.71 -8.13
N ILE A 374 -24.30 -5.49 -7.59
CA ILE A 374 -22.89 -5.09 -7.44
C ILE A 374 -22.10 -5.73 -8.58
N VAL A 375 -21.30 -4.91 -9.27
CA VAL A 375 -20.55 -5.36 -10.45
C VAL A 375 -19.07 -5.01 -10.35
N THR A 376 -18.24 -5.72 -11.13
CA THR A 376 -16.81 -5.43 -11.24
C THR A 376 -16.59 -4.07 -11.91
N ASN A 377 -15.63 -3.29 -11.38
CA ASN A 377 -15.26 -1.97 -11.90
C ASN A 377 -13.74 -1.71 -11.90
N GLY A 378 -12.95 -2.74 -11.64
CA GLY A 378 -11.48 -2.63 -11.56
C GLY A 378 -10.78 -3.95 -11.84
N GLY A 379 -9.45 -3.91 -11.90
CA GLY A 379 -8.62 -5.09 -12.08
C GLY A 379 -8.63 -5.98 -10.84
N ARG A 380 -8.22 -5.44 -9.68
CA ARG A 380 -8.45 -6.09 -8.39
C ARG A 380 -9.87 -5.77 -7.95
N VAL A 381 -10.68 -6.79 -7.72
CA VAL A 381 -12.13 -6.66 -7.48
C VAL A 381 -12.46 -6.80 -6.00
N LEU A 382 -12.00 -7.88 -5.38
CA LEU A 382 -12.25 -8.18 -3.97
C LEU A 382 -10.97 -8.69 -3.31
N GLY A 383 -10.79 -8.37 -2.02
CA GLY A 383 -9.82 -9.01 -1.13
C GLY A 383 -10.54 -9.91 -0.14
N ILE A 384 -10.35 -11.21 -0.22
CA ILE A 384 -10.96 -12.18 0.70
C ILE A 384 -9.97 -12.46 1.82
N THR A 385 -10.26 -11.94 3.00
CA THR A 385 -9.40 -12.09 4.17
C THR A 385 -10.00 -13.05 5.18
N ALA A 386 -9.17 -13.96 5.70
CA ALA A 386 -9.52 -14.83 6.81
C ALA A 386 -8.52 -14.68 7.96
N LYS A 387 -9.03 -14.70 9.21
CA LYS A 387 -8.24 -14.80 10.44
C LYS A 387 -8.33 -16.23 11.00
N ALA A 388 -7.22 -16.73 11.55
CA ALA A 388 -7.17 -17.98 12.30
C ALA A 388 -5.98 -17.98 13.27
N ALA A 389 -5.90 -18.99 14.14
CA ALA A 389 -4.83 -19.09 15.12
C ALA A 389 -3.43 -19.22 14.48
N THR A 390 -3.34 -19.88 13.31
CA THR A 390 -2.10 -20.06 12.55
C THR A 390 -2.22 -19.50 11.14
N LEU A 391 -1.08 -19.19 10.51
CA LEU A 391 -1.04 -18.80 9.09
C LEU A 391 -1.58 -19.90 8.18
N LYS A 392 -1.27 -21.16 8.47
CA LYS A 392 -1.74 -22.32 7.71
C LYS A 392 -3.27 -22.43 7.72
N ASP A 393 -3.89 -22.26 8.89
CA ASP A 393 -5.34 -22.30 9.02
C ASP A 393 -5.99 -21.07 8.39
N ALA A 394 -5.39 -19.89 8.56
CA ALA A 394 -5.86 -18.66 7.94
C ALA A 394 -5.83 -18.77 6.40
N ARG A 395 -4.74 -19.31 5.83
CA ARG A 395 -4.62 -19.58 4.41
C ARG A 395 -5.71 -20.54 3.90
N LYS A 396 -5.84 -21.70 4.55
CA LYS A 396 -6.88 -22.68 4.20
C LYS A 396 -8.26 -22.03 4.19
N LYS A 397 -8.58 -21.32 5.25
CA LYS A 397 -9.87 -20.64 5.44
C LYS A 397 -10.11 -19.53 4.41
N ALA A 398 -9.07 -18.75 4.05
CA ALA A 398 -9.17 -17.73 3.01
C ALA A 398 -9.51 -18.34 1.66
N TYR A 399 -8.83 -19.42 1.25
CA TYR A 399 -9.14 -20.13 0.00
C TYR A 399 -10.51 -20.82 0.00
N GLU A 400 -10.98 -21.33 1.12
CA GLU A 400 -12.34 -21.83 1.25
C GLU A 400 -13.36 -20.68 1.07
N ALA A 401 -13.06 -19.51 1.63
CA ALA A 401 -13.93 -18.33 1.55
C ALA A 401 -13.96 -17.71 0.14
N THR A 402 -12.91 -17.83 -0.69
CA THR A 402 -12.95 -17.36 -2.08
C THR A 402 -14.03 -18.05 -2.93
N LYS A 403 -14.48 -19.23 -2.51
CA LYS A 403 -15.57 -19.99 -3.17
C LYS A 403 -16.96 -19.47 -2.81
N LEU A 404 -17.07 -18.62 -1.79
CA LEU A 404 -18.35 -18.05 -1.36
C LEU A 404 -18.82 -16.95 -2.30
N VAL A 405 -17.91 -16.23 -2.96
CA VAL A 405 -18.20 -15.15 -3.90
C VAL A 405 -17.84 -15.57 -5.33
N ASP A 406 -18.64 -15.12 -6.28
CA ASP A 406 -18.42 -15.44 -7.68
C ASP A 406 -18.78 -14.29 -8.63
N PHE A 407 -18.04 -14.21 -9.73
CA PHE A 407 -18.29 -13.34 -10.87
C PHE A 407 -17.63 -13.92 -12.13
N GLU A 408 -18.17 -13.61 -13.28
CA GLU A 408 -17.63 -14.06 -14.57
C GLU A 408 -16.20 -13.57 -14.76
N ASN A 409 -15.31 -14.45 -15.24
CA ASN A 409 -13.89 -14.18 -15.47
C ASN A 409 -13.12 -13.85 -14.16
N LYS A 410 -13.55 -14.46 -13.06
CA LYS A 410 -12.83 -14.37 -11.77
C LYS A 410 -11.47 -15.06 -11.87
N TYR A 411 -10.41 -14.33 -11.56
CA TYR A 411 -9.04 -14.81 -11.48
C TYR A 411 -8.45 -14.61 -10.09
N MET A 412 -7.65 -15.54 -9.62
CA MET A 412 -6.84 -15.42 -8.39
C MET A 412 -5.59 -16.28 -8.49
N ARG A 413 -4.59 -15.98 -7.71
CA ARG A 413 -3.45 -16.90 -7.47
C ARG A 413 -3.85 -18.00 -6.49
N ASN A 414 -3.29 -19.20 -6.68
CA ASN A 414 -3.53 -20.37 -5.82
C ASN A 414 -2.41 -20.59 -4.79
N ASP A 415 -1.32 -19.87 -4.91
CA ASP A 415 -0.09 -20.04 -4.14
C ASP A 415 0.17 -18.94 -3.11
N ILE A 416 -0.80 -18.02 -2.85
CA ILE A 416 -0.65 -16.99 -1.81
C ILE A 416 -0.32 -17.67 -0.48
N GLY A 417 0.83 -17.26 0.09
CA GLY A 417 1.31 -17.82 1.35
C GLY A 417 1.76 -19.30 1.27
N ILE A 418 2.09 -19.82 0.08
CA ILE A 418 2.58 -21.20 -0.03
C ILE A 418 3.89 -21.40 0.73
N SER A 419 4.76 -20.40 0.75
CA SER A 419 6.02 -20.41 1.49
C SER A 419 5.87 -20.63 3.01
N ILE A 420 4.65 -20.49 3.54
CA ILE A 420 4.34 -20.78 4.95
C ILE A 420 4.32 -22.29 5.19
N LEU A 421 3.91 -23.06 4.18
CA LEU A 421 3.73 -24.51 4.29
C LEU A 421 5.07 -25.25 4.28
N ASP A 422 6.13 -24.64 3.76
CA ASP A 422 7.46 -25.22 3.64
C ASP A 422 8.28 -25.07 4.94
N ASN A 423 7.77 -24.34 5.93
CA ASN A 423 8.44 -24.05 7.20
C ASN A 423 7.84 -24.80 8.41
N ASP A 424 6.96 -25.75 8.17
CA ASP A 424 6.47 -26.74 9.16
C ASP A 424 7.26 -28.07 8.99
#